data_5c2c8bdb45c0ca8c4fa1706adeae82bb
#
_entry.id   5c2c8bdb45c0ca8c4fa1706adeae82bb
#
_cell.length_a   1.000
_cell.length_b   1.000
_cell.length_c   1.000
_cell.angle_alpha   90.00
_cell.angle_beta   90.00
_cell.angle_gamma   90.00
#
_symmetry.space_group_name_H-M   'P 1'
#
loop_
_entity.id
_entity.type
_entity.pdbx_description
1 polymer ?
#
loop_
_entity_poly.entity_id
_entity_poly.type
_entity_poly.pdbx_seq_one_letter_code
_entity_poly.pdbx_strand_id
1 'polypeptide(L)'
;MTTSERPRERDGGGGSVSRRDVFGLSAAGAAAAGGIVAAAGAATLVAAPRAAHAQMFDPSKSKLYEVLNRGHLIVGTGSTNPPWHFEDEQGRLQGMDIDLARLLAKNLFEDPEKVEFVIQGSDARIPSLVTNKVDVICQWMTITPGRAQQVEFTVPYYREGIGLLLMADNDRYQSFDQLKAAGGDVTVGAMQNVFIEDWIHAGLPEAKVDQFDSPDSTLQALNARRIDAYQADQSAIRWLIQQFPDRYRDAGYGWMPNSYASAVKPGDPIWLNWVNTVYREAMLGVDFDALKASYQKWFGIDLPTPKVGFPQEFA
;
A
#
# COMPACT_ATOMS: atom_id res chain seq x y z
N MET A 1 -15.47 46.06 53.21
CA MET A 1 -15.76 47.03 52.16
C MET A 1 -14.78 46.75 51.04
N THR A 2 -15.17 46.08 50.04
CA THR A 2 -15.40 46.39 48.67
C THR A 2 -15.49 45.09 47.86
N THR A 3 -16.59 44.95 47.33
CA THR A 3 -17.25 44.16 46.33
C THR A 3 -16.38 43.53 45.23
N SER A 4 -16.62 42.20 45.14
CA SER A 4 -16.27 41.29 44.04
C SER A 4 -17.23 41.50 42.86
N GLU A 5 -16.72 41.71 41.66
CA GLU A 5 -17.45 41.53 40.40
C GLU A 5 -16.94 40.28 39.68
N ARG A 6 -17.86 39.33 39.40
CA ARG A 6 -17.67 38.22 38.47
C ARG A 6 -18.06 38.63 37.05
N PRO A 7 -17.35 38.21 35.99
CA PRO A 7 -17.82 38.33 34.62
C PRO A 7 -18.74 37.14 34.26
N ARG A 8 -19.75 37.46 33.47
CA ARG A 8 -20.81 36.61 32.97
C ARG A 8 -20.33 35.56 31.99
N GLU A 9 -20.79 34.35 32.18
CA GLU A 9 -20.80 33.26 31.18
C GLU A 9 -21.58 33.69 29.93
N ARG A 10 -20.99 33.46 28.76
CA ARG A 10 -21.71 33.47 27.47
C ARG A 10 -22.01 32.03 27.09
N ASP A 11 -23.28 31.71 27.11
CA ASP A 11 -23.87 30.55 26.48
C ASP A 11 -23.57 30.55 24.98
N GLY A 12 -22.85 29.56 24.49
CA GLY A 12 -22.63 29.28 23.08
C GLY A 12 -23.25 27.94 22.73
N GLY A 13 -24.53 27.96 22.29
CA GLY A 13 -25.24 26.77 21.85
C GLY A 13 -24.57 26.10 20.66
N GLY A 14 -23.97 24.94 20.89
CA GLY A 14 -23.49 24.01 19.87
C GLY A 14 -24.65 23.15 19.38
N GLY A 15 -25.26 23.51 18.24
CA GLY A 15 -26.22 22.67 17.55
C GLY A 15 -25.55 21.46 16.92
N SER A 16 -25.83 20.27 17.43
CA SER A 16 -25.47 19.02 16.81
C SER A 16 -26.36 18.77 15.60
N VAL A 17 -25.77 18.76 14.40
CA VAL A 17 -26.48 18.40 13.15
C VAL A 17 -26.62 16.87 13.12
N SER A 18 -27.87 16.40 13.23
CA SER A 18 -28.24 14.99 13.15
C SER A 18 -28.21 14.51 11.70
N ARG A 19 -27.68 13.28 11.48
CA ARG A 19 -27.60 12.60 10.17
C ARG A 19 -28.95 12.24 9.53
N ARG A 20 -30.08 12.77 10.03
CA ARG A 20 -31.43 12.44 9.55
C ARG A 20 -32.11 13.49 8.65
N ASP A 21 -31.48 14.64 8.41
CA ASP A 21 -32.14 15.77 7.72
C ASP A 21 -31.84 15.87 6.22
N VAL A 22 -31.38 14.81 5.56
CA VAL A 22 -31.04 14.85 4.12
C VAL A 22 -32.08 14.20 3.20
N PHE A 23 -33.14 13.60 3.74
CA PHE A 23 -34.21 13.03 2.90
C PHE A 23 -35.60 13.59 3.28
N GLY A 24 -35.94 14.75 2.72
CA GLY A 24 -37.24 15.34 2.87
C GLY A 24 -37.66 16.15 1.63
N LEU A 25 -37.98 15.45 0.54
CA LEU A 25 -38.74 16.05 -0.58
C LEU A 25 -40.22 15.81 -0.32
N SER A 26 -40.88 16.79 0.26
CA SER A 26 -42.34 16.80 0.41
C SER A 26 -43.00 17.39 -0.85
N ALA A 27 -43.80 16.55 -1.49
CA ALA A 27 -44.77 16.98 -2.47
C ALA A 27 -45.92 17.72 -1.78
N ALA A 28 -46.16 18.98 -2.13
CA ALA A 28 -47.37 19.71 -1.74
C ALA A 28 -48.18 19.97 -3.00
N GLY A 29 -49.37 19.41 -3.03
CA GLY A 29 -50.36 19.66 -4.06
C GLY A 29 -51.04 21.01 -3.90
N ALA A 30 -51.46 21.58 -5.02
CA ALA A 30 -52.50 22.59 -5.05
C ALA A 30 -53.39 22.36 -6.29
N ALA A 31 -54.66 22.06 -6.02
CA ALA A 31 -55.73 22.06 -6.99
C ALA A 31 -56.34 23.47 -7.06
N ALA A 32 -56.64 23.97 -8.24
CA ALA A 32 -57.84 24.75 -8.50
C ALA A 32 -57.98 25.16 -9.98
N ALA A 33 -59.10 24.73 -10.53
CA ALA A 33 -60.09 25.45 -11.37
C ALA A 33 -59.69 26.04 -12.74
N GLY A 34 -60.21 25.41 -13.77
CA GLY A 34 -61.14 25.99 -14.73
C GLY A 34 -60.60 26.95 -15.81
N GLY A 35 -60.66 26.54 -17.06
CA GLY A 35 -60.56 27.42 -18.21
C GLY A 35 -60.25 26.64 -19.51
N ILE A 36 -61.29 26.37 -20.29
CA ILE A 36 -61.20 25.82 -21.64
C ILE A 36 -60.72 26.92 -22.59
N VAL A 37 -59.56 26.74 -23.21
CA VAL A 37 -59.23 27.38 -24.50
C VAL A 37 -58.45 26.36 -25.33
N ALA A 38 -59.09 26.04 -26.48
CA ALA A 38 -58.44 25.21 -27.51
C ALA A 38 -57.41 26.06 -28.25
N ALA A 39 -56.18 25.58 -28.34
CA ALA A 39 -55.21 26.00 -29.35
C ALA A 39 -54.09 24.97 -29.53
N ALA A 40 -54.01 24.53 -30.77
CA ALA A 40 -52.80 24.06 -31.50
C ALA A 40 -51.75 23.25 -30.78
N GLY A 41 -51.65 21.99 -31.24
CA GLY A 41 -50.60 21.07 -30.86
C GLY A 41 -49.19 21.58 -31.12
N ALA A 42 -48.45 21.77 -30.05
CA ALA A 42 -47.02 21.68 -30.03
C ALA A 42 -46.68 20.39 -29.27
N ALA A 43 -46.39 19.34 -30.02
CA ALA A 43 -45.78 18.12 -29.45
C ALA A 43 -44.42 18.50 -28.89
N THR A 44 -44.35 18.81 -27.60
CA THR A 44 -43.09 18.80 -26.86
C THR A 44 -42.61 17.39 -26.87
N LEU A 45 -41.66 17.08 -27.77
CA LEU A 45 -40.79 15.93 -27.68
C LEU A 45 -40.08 16.06 -26.32
N VAL A 46 -40.64 15.41 -25.31
CA VAL A 46 -39.88 15.08 -24.09
C VAL A 46 -38.76 14.17 -24.58
N ALA A 47 -37.56 14.76 -24.75
CA ALA A 47 -36.35 14.02 -25.00
C ALA A 47 -36.21 13.07 -23.79
N ALA A 48 -36.55 11.82 -23.97
CA ALA A 48 -36.23 10.80 -23.01
C ALA A 48 -34.72 10.94 -22.68
N PRO A 49 -34.34 10.97 -21.40
CA PRO A 49 -32.93 10.98 -21.06
C PRO A 49 -32.31 9.83 -21.82
N ARG A 50 -31.40 10.13 -22.75
CA ARG A 50 -30.54 9.11 -23.35
C ARG A 50 -29.89 8.43 -22.18
N ALA A 51 -30.32 7.19 -21.90
CA ALA A 51 -29.60 6.33 -20.98
C ALA A 51 -28.13 6.41 -21.45
N ALA A 52 -27.28 7.00 -20.63
CA ALA A 52 -25.85 6.95 -20.84
C ALA A 52 -25.58 5.45 -20.89
N HIS A 53 -25.37 4.90 -22.07
CA HIS A 53 -24.88 3.55 -22.20
C HIS A 53 -23.51 3.62 -21.53
N ALA A 54 -23.43 3.12 -20.31
CA ALA A 54 -22.14 2.81 -19.70
C ALA A 54 -21.42 2.01 -20.79
N GLN A 55 -20.33 2.54 -21.30
CA GLN A 55 -19.58 1.92 -22.38
C GLN A 55 -19.10 0.60 -21.80
N MET A 56 -19.82 -0.49 -22.14
CA MET A 56 -19.49 -1.82 -21.62
C MET A 56 -18.07 -2.13 -22.11
N PHE A 57 -17.22 -2.52 -21.16
CA PHE A 57 -15.87 -2.97 -21.46
C PHE A 57 -15.93 -4.11 -22.48
N ASP A 58 -15.18 -3.98 -23.57
CA ASP A 58 -15.07 -5.03 -24.59
C ASP A 58 -14.05 -6.07 -24.13
N PRO A 59 -14.46 -7.28 -23.75
CA PRO A 59 -13.54 -8.30 -23.24
C PRO A 59 -12.38 -8.62 -24.21
N SER A 60 -12.62 -8.51 -25.52
CA SER A 60 -11.58 -8.79 -26.54
C SER A 60 -10.41 -7.79 -26.50
N LYS A 61 -10.60 -6.64 -25.84
CA LYS A 61 -9.59 -5.59 -25.70
C LYS A 61 -8.86 -5.65 -24.34
N SER A 62 -9.10 -6.71 -23.55
CA SER A 62 -8.39 -6.88 -22.29
C SER A 62 -6.89 -7.04 -22.49
N LYS A 63 -6.13 -6.41 -21.60
CA LYS A 63 -4.67 -6.55 -21.50
C LYS A 63 -4.24 -8.03 -21.38
N LEU A 64 -5.06 -8.86 -20.75
CA LEU A 64 -4.80 -10.29 -20.65
C LEU A 64 -4.56 -10.92 -22.04
N TYR A 65 -5.43 -10.65 -23.02
CA TYR A 65 -5.30 -11.21 -24.35
C TYR A 65 -4.16 -10.58 -25.15
N GLU A 66 -3.90 -9.28 -24.93
CA GLU A 66 -2.74 -8.60 -25.51
C GLU A 66 -1.43 -9.27 -25.06
N VAL A 67 -1.30 -9.52 -23.75
CA VAL A 67 -0.12 -10.17 -23.14
C VAL A 67 0.02 -11.62 -23.64
N LEU A 68 -1.06 -12.39 -23.67
CA LEU A 68 -1.05 -13.76 -24.20
C LEU A 68 -0.65 -13.81 -25.69
N ASN A 69 -1.18 -12.91 -26.50
CA ASN A 69 -0.85 -12.84 -27.92
C ASN A 69 0.62 -12.41 -28.18
N ARG A 70 1.16 -11.55 -27.31
CA ARG A 70 2.56 -11.10 -27.37
C ARG A 70 3.53 -12.20 -26.94
N GLY A 71 3.10 -13.10 -26.04
CA GLY A 71 3.88 -14.25 -25.56
C GLY A 71 4.90 -13.92 -24.45
N HIS A 72 4.84 -12.74 -23.86
CA HIS A 72 5.59 -12.35 -22.66
C HIS A 72 4.87 -11.23 -21.89
N LEU A 73 5.19 -11.10 -20.60
CA LEU A 73 4.68 -10.06 -19.70
C LEU A 73 5.69 -8.89 -19.64
N ILE A 74 5.24 -7.64 -19.61
CA ILE A 74 6.08 -6.47 -19.41
C ILE A 74 5.80 -5.88 -18.02
N VAL A 75 6.79 -5.88 -17.14
CA VAL A 75 6.66 -5.49 -15.74
C VAL A 75 7.50 -4.26 -15.41
N GLY A 76 6.86 -3.24 -14.85
CA GLY A 76 7.56 -2.10 -14.26
C GLY A 76 8.08 -2.44 -12.87
N THR A 77 9.39 -2.27 -12.64
CA THR A 77 10.05 -2.53 -11.36
C THR A 77 11.23 -1.61 -11.15
N GLY A 78 11.90 -1.69 -9.99
CA GLY A 78 13.17 -1.03 -9.71
C GLY A 78 14.35 -2.01 -9.69
N SER A 79 15.55 -1.52 -9.31
CA SER A 79 16.76 -2.34 -9.24
C SER A 79 17.69 -2.04 -8.05
N THR A 80 17.23 -1.26 -7.06
CA THR A 80 18.11 -0.74 -5.99
C THR A 80 17.57 -0.90 -4.57
N ASN A 81 16.49 -1.67 -4.37
CA ASN A 81 15.79 -1.72 -3.09
C ASN A 81 15.64 -3.16 -2.56
N PRO A 82 16.69 -3.77 -1.98
CA PRO A 82 16.54 -5.06 -1.33
C PRO A 82 15.63 -4.94 -0.08
N PRO A 83 14.85 -5.95 0.23
CA PRO A 83 14.68 -7.24 -0.45
C PRO A 83 13.63 -7.27 -1.56
N TRP A 84 13.10 -6.13 -1.99
CA TRP A 84 11.96 -6.04 -2.91
C TRP A 84 12.35 -6.21 -4.38
N HIS A 85 13.26 -5.37 -4.87
CA HIS A 85 13.74 -5.36 -6.26
C HIS A 85 15.15 -4.76 -6.31
N PHE A 86 16.13 -5.57 -6.59
CA PHE A 86 17.54 -5.15 -6.64
C PHE A 86 18.34 -6.03 -7.61
N GLU A 87 19.48 -5.53 -8.04
CA GLU A 87 20.45 -6.32 -8.79
C GLU A 87 21.44 -6.98 -7.83
N ASP A 88 21.71 -8.27 -8.03
CA ASP A 88 22.78 -8.97 -7.34
C ASP A 88 24.17 -8.58 -7.90
N GLU A 89 25.24 -9.12 -7.32
CA GLU A 89 26.62 -8.84 -7.74
C GLU A 89 26.89 -9.23 -9.21
N GLN A 90 26.04 -10.04 -9.81
CA GLN A 90 26.12 -10.47 -11.21
C GLN A 90 25.20 -9.64 -12.13
N GLY A 91 24.58 -8.57 -11.61
CA GLY A 91 23.64 -7.72 -12.34
C GLY A 91 22.28 -8.38 -12.64
N ARG A 92 21.90 -9.44 -11.93
CA ARG A 92 20.62 -10.13 -12.14
C ARG A 92 19.58 -9.55 -11.17
N LEU A 93 18.40 -9.24 -11.70
CA LEU A 93 17.28 -8.79 -10.89
C LEU A 93 16.81 -9.88 -9.93
N GLN A 94 16.69 -9.49 -8.66
CA GLN A 94 16.30 -10.33 -7.53
C GLN A 94 15.29 -9.58 -6.65
N GLY A 95 14.59 -10.31 -5.79
CA GLY A 95 13.71 -9.76 -4.76
C GLY A 95 12.28 -10.24 -4.86
N MET A 96 11.49 -9.88 -3.85
CA MET A 96 10.10 -10.31 -3.72
C MET A 96 9.23 -9.86 -4.90
N ASP A 97 9.39 -8.62 -5.37
CA ASP A 97 8.65 -8.10 -6.52
C ASP A 97 9.00 -8.82 -7.82
N ILE A 98 10.25 -9.26 -7.95
CA ILE A 98 10.73 -10.02 -9.10
C ILE A 98 10.15 -11.44 -9.09
N ASP A 99 10.10 -12.07 -7.91
CA ASP A 99 9.47 -13.38 -7.74
C ASP A 99 7.96 -13.34 -8.05
N LEU A 100 7.26 -12.28 -7.60
CA LEU A 100 5.84 -12.05 -7.94
C LEU A 100 5.64 -11.87 -9.45
N ALA A 101 6.50 -11.11 -10.13
CA ALA A 101 6.44 -10.93 -11.58
C ALA A 101 6.66 -12.24 -12.34
N ARG A 102 7.65 -13.05 -11.90
CA ARG A 102 7.91 -14.37 -12.46
C ARG A 102 6.78 -15.36 -12.20
N LEU A 103 6.10 -15.25 -11.06
CA LEU A 103 4.91 -16.05 -10.76
C LEU A 103 3.76 -15.72 -11.73
N LEU A 104 3.53 -14.44 -12.04
CA LEU A 104 2.57 -14.04 -13.07
C LEU A 104 2.94 -14.62 -14.44
N ALA A 105 4.21 -14.51 -14.86
CA ALA A 105 4.67 -15.07 -16.13
C ALA A 105 4.53 -16.60 -16.20
N LYS A 106 4.86 -17.31 -15.12
CA LYS A 106 4.66 -18.76 -14.99
C LYS A 106 3.20 -19.14 -15.20
N ASN A 107 2.27 -18.39 -14.60
CA ASN A 107 0.83 -18.67 -14.72
C ASN A 107 0.24 -18.28 -16.10
N LEU A 108 0.88 -17.34 -16.84
CA LEU A 108 0.48 -17.00 -18.21
C LEU A 108 1.00 -17.98 -19.26
N PHE A 109 2.25 -18.46 -19.07
CA PHE A 109 3.02 -19.10 -20.15
C PHE A 109 3.66 -20.43 -19.75
N GLU A 110 3.42 -20.91 -18.52
CA GLU A 110 4.13 -22.05 -17.91
C GLU A 110 5.66 -21.86 -17.83
N ASP A 111 6.13 -20.61 -18.00
CA ASP A 111 7.54 -20.24 -18.04
C ASP A 111 7.76 -18.92 -17.27
N PRO A 112 8.43 -18.93 -16.10
CA PRO A 112 8.70 -17.75 -15.29
C PRO A 112 9.64 -16.73 -15.96
N GLU A 113 10.39 -17.14 -17.01
CA GLU A 113 11.31 -16.25 -17.70
C GLU A 113 10.64 -15.51 -18.88
N LYS A 114 9.34 -15.76 -19.16
CA LYS A 114 8.54 -15.00 -20.12
C LYS A 114 8.11 -13.64 -19.59
N VAL A 115 9.06 -12.91 -19.00
CA VAL A 115 8.87 -11.58 -18.42
C VAL A 115 9.98 -10.63 -18.88
N GLU A 116 9.59 -9.45 -19.34
CA GLU A 116 10.47 -8.32 -19.64
C GLU A 116 10.36 -7.32 -18.49
N PHE A 117 11.49 -6.92 -17.90
CA PHE A 117 11.53 -5.94 -16.83
C PHE A 117 11.90 -4.55 -17.37
N VAL A 118 11.05 -3.57 -17.06
CA VAL A 118 11.30 -2.15 -17.32
C VAL A 118 11.74 -1.51 -16.01
N ILE A 119 13.04 -1.22 -15.90
CA ILE A 119 13.60 -0.56 -14.72
C ILE A 119 13.20 0.90 -14.70
N GLN A 120 12.64 1.32 -13.56
CA GLN A 120 12.11 2.67 -13.39
C GLN A 120 12.17 3.17 -11.96
N GLY A 121 12.21 4.49 -11.80
CA GLY A 121 12.06 5.14 -10.50
C GLY A 121 10.61 5.15 -10.01
N SER A 122 10.43 5.47 -8.74
CA SER A 122 9.10 5.50 -8.09
C SER A 122 8.11 6.46 -8.76
N ASP A 123 8.59 7.57 -9.30
CA ASP A 123 7.75 8.60 -9.95
C ASP A 123 7.27 8.18 -11.33
N ALA A 124 8.00 7.26 -11.98
CA ALA A 124 7.65 6.76 -13.30
C ALA A 124 6.60 5.63 -13.29
N ARG A 125 6.28 5.05 -12.12
CA ARG A 125 5.35 3.91 -11.99
C ARG A 125 3.98 4.17 -12.63
N ILE A 126 3.30 5.21 -12.18
CA ILE A 126 1.96 5.55 -12.70
C ILE A 126 2.03 5.99 -14.17
N PRO A 127 2.91 6.91 -14.59
CA PRO A 127 3.05 7.28 -15.98
C PRO A 127 3.31 6.10 -16.93
N SER A 128 4.20 5.17 -16.56
CA SER A 128 4.51 4.01 -17.42
C SER A 128 3.31 3.08 -17.59
N LEU A 129 2.51 2.91 -16.55
CA LEU A 129 1.32 2.07 -16.57
C LEU A 129 0.20 2.69 -17.42
N VAL A 130 -0.12 3.97 -17.20
CA VAL A 130 -1.22 4.63 -17.92
C VAL A 130 -0.93 4.82 -19.41
N THR A 131 0.36 4.92 -19.78
CA THR A 131 0.82 5.00 -21.18
C THR A 131 1.00 3.64 -21.85
N ASN A 132 0.70 2.53 -21.17
CA ASN A 132 0.90 1.14 -21.63
C ASN A 132 2.37 0.79 -21.93
N LYS A 133 3.32 1.46 -21.30
CA LYS A 133 4.73 1.07 -21.38
C LYS A 133 4.98 -0.24 -20.65
N VAL A 134 4.19 -0.51 -19.63
CA VAL A 134 4.19 -1.75 -18.84
C VAL A 134 2.76 -2.27 -18.66
N ASP A 135 2.60 -3.57 -18.43
CA ASP A 135 1.30 -4.23 -18.22
C ASP A 135 0.87 -4.21 -16.75
N VAL A 136 1.84 -4.30 -15.87
CA VAL A 136 1.66 -4.33 -14.42
C VAL A 136 2.88 -3.72 -13.72
N ILE A 137 2.67 -3.13 -12.56
CA ILE A 137 3.74 -2.66 -11.66
C ILE A 137 3.92 -3.69 -10.55
N CYS A 138 5.12 -4.27 -10.46
CA CYS A 138 5.59 -5.05 -9.31
C CYS A 138 6.77 -4.29 -8.69
N GLN A 139 6.46 -3.32 -7.81
CA GLN A 139 7.44 -2.38 -7.25
C GLN A 139 6.96 -1.80 -5.91
N TRP A 140 6.74 -2.68 -4.89
CA TRP A 140 6.37 -2.33 -3.49
C TRP A 140 5.46 -1.09 -3.36
N MET A 141 4.43 -1.03 -4.18
CA MET A 141 3.63 0.18 -4.25
C MET A 141 2.65 0.28 -3.09
N THR A 142 2.87 1.25 -2.19
CA THR A 142 1.94 1.55 -1.09
C THR A 142 0.58 1.95 -1.63
N ILE A 143 -0.46 1.31 -1.16
CA ILE A 143 -1.85 1.67 -1.45
C ILE A 143 -2.18 2.98 -0.74
N THR A 144 -2.57 3.98 -1.52
CA THR A 144 -3.10 5.24 -1.00
C THR A 144 -4.33 5.69 -1.78
N PRO A 145 -5.29 6.43 -1.16
CA PRO A 145 -6.45 6.96 -1.87
C PRO A 145 -6.09 7.82 -3.09
N GLY A 146 -5.02 8.60 -3.01
CA GLY A 146 -4.57 9.44 -4.12
C GLY A 146 -4.06 8.63 -5.33
N ARG A 147 -3.33 7.53 -5.09
CA ARG A 147 -2.89 6.63 -6.14
C ARG A 147 -4.04 5.81 -6.72
N ALA A 148 -4.99 5.39 -5.88
CA ALA A 148 -6.17 4.64 -6.31
C ALA A 148 -7.11 5.44 -7.24
N GLN A 149 -6.97 6.75 -7.35
CA GLN A 149 -7.65 7.57 -8.36
C GLN A 149 -7.02 7.44 -9.76
N GLN A 150 -5.81 6.90 -9.86
CA GLN A 150 -5.02 6.87 -11.10
C GLN A 150 -4.71 5.45 -11.59
N VAL A 151 -4.72 4.47 -10.68
CA VAL A 151 -4.45 3.06 -10.97
C VAL A 151 -5.42 2.16 -10.23
N GLU A 152 -5.60 0.92 -10.69
CA GLU A 152 -6.27 -0.13 -9.93
C GLU A 152 -5.21 -0.97 -9.22
N PHE A 153 -5.35 -1.09 -7.89
CA PHE A 153 -4.48 -1.95 -7.10
C PHE A 153 -4.99 -3.39 -7.10
N THR A 154 -4.06 -4.31 -7.08
CA THR A 154 -4.35 -5.72 -6.80
C THR A 154 -4.72 -5.93 -5.32
N VAL A 155 -5.08 -7.17 -4.96
CA VAL A 155 -5.06 -7.57 -3.54
C VAL A 155 -3.67 -7.30 -2.97
N PRO A 156 -3.59 -6.77 -1.74
CA PRO A 156 -2.31 -6.52 -1.10
C PRO A 156 -1.60 -7.85 -0.80
N TYR A 157 -0.31 -7.91 -1.09
CA TYR A 157 0.51 -9.11 -0.85
C TYR A 157 1.43 -8.97 0.35
N TYR A 158 1.57 -7.76 0.91
CA TYR A 158 2.41 -7.51 2.07
C TYR A 158 1.84 -6.37 2.93
N ARG A 159 1.95 -6.55 4.25
CA ARG A 159 1.69 -5.47 5.23
C ARG A 159 3.01 -4.95 5.73
N GLU A 160 3.33 -3.73 5.34
CA GLU A 160 4.51 -3.01 5.79
C GLU A 160 4.21 -2.16 7.02
N GLY A 161 5.25 -1.73 7.68
CA GLY A 161 5.25 -0.75 8.76
C GLY A 161 6.66 -0.32 9.05
N ILE A 162 6.84 0.65 9.91
CA ILE A 162 8.17 1.02 10.39
C ILE A 162 8.48 0.27 11.68
N GLY A 163 9.74 0.01 11.93
CA GLY A 163 10.23 -0.66 13.12
C GLY A 163 11.61 -0.16 13.53
N LEU A 164 12.25 -0.86 14.44
CA LEU A 164 13.57 -0.50 14.98
C LEU A 164 14.51 -1.70 14.91
N LEU A 165 15.65 -1.48 14.24
CA LEU A 165 16.78 -2.40 14.24
C LEU A 165 17.69 -2.06 15.42
N LEU A 166 18.10 -3.08 16.16
CA LEU A 166 19.04 -3.00 17.27
C LEU A 166 20.29 -3.83 16.97
N MET A 167 21.38 -3.49 17.61
CA MET A 167 22.51 -4.41 17.70
C MET A 167 22.13 -5.62 18.54
N ALA A 168 22.46 -6.84 18.07
CA ALA A 168 22.13 -8.08 18.78
C ALA A 168 22.78 -8.16 20.17
N ASP A 169 23.98 -7.60 20.32
CA ASP A 169 24.75 -7.53 21.54
C ASP A 169 24.51 -6.23 22.37
N ASN A 170 23.37 -5.57 22.15
CA ASN A 170 22.98 -4.40 22.92
C ASN A 170 22.49 -4.81 24.32
N ASP A 171 23.28 -4.55 25.35
CA ASP A 171 22.92 -4.86 26.74
C ASP A 171 21.98 -3.82 27.36
N ARG A 172 21.90 -2.60 26.77
CA ARG A 172 21.09 -1.51 27.30
C ARG A 172 19.63 -1.61 26.91
N TYR A 173 19.36 -1.90 25.62
CA TYR A 173 18.02 -2.01 25.09
C TYR A 173 17.90 -3.25 24.21
N GLN A 174 16.93 -4.12 24.53
CA GLN A 174 16.71 -5.38 23.82
C GLN A 174 15.35 -5.48 23.15
N SER A 175 14.45 -4.54 23.45
CA SER A 175 13.08 -4.55 22.92
C SER A 175 12.53 -3.13 22.78
N PHE A 176 11.46 -2.99 21.99
CA PHE A 176 10.71 -1.74 21.85
C PHE A 176 10.21 -1.21 23.21
N ASP A 177 9.71 -2.08 24.08
CA ASP A 177 9.19 -1.66 25.39
C ASP A 177 10.28 -1.05 26.28
N GLN A 178 11.51 -1.60 26.22
CA GLN A 178 12.66 -1.03 26.93
C GLN A 178 13.06 0.34 26.39
N LEU A 179 13.07 0.50 25.05
CA LEU A 179 13.32 1.81 24.41
C LEU A 179 12.24 2.81 24.82
N LYS A 180 10.98 2.42 24.77
CA LYS A 180 9.86 3.27 25.18
C LYS A 180 9.92 3.69 26.65
N ALA A 181 10.28 2.77 27.53
CA ALA A 181 10.41 3.07 28.97
C ALA A 181 11.60 3.99 29.29
N ALA A 182 12.64 4.00 28.45
CA ALA A 182 13.81 4.86 28.62
C ALA A 182 13.57 6.30 28.12
N GLY A 183 12.52 6.54 27.36
CA GLY A 183 12.09 7.89 26.96
C GLY A 183 13.17 8.71 26.28
N GLY A 184 13.47 9.91 26.81
CA GLY A 184 14.46 10.85 26.27
C GLY A 184 15.92 10.42 26.37
N ASP A 185 16.21 9.26 26.97
CA ASP A 185 17.57 8.68 26.99
C ASP A 185 17.91 7.87 25.74
N VAL A 186 16.91 7.64 24.87
CA VAL A 186 17.05 6.89 23.62
C VAL A 186 17.31 7.84 22.46
N THR A 187 18.29 7.49 21.63
CA THR A 187 18.55 8.14 20.34
C THR A 187 18.22 7.18 19.21
N VAL A 188 17.24 7.54 18.38
CA VAL A 188 16.84 6.80 17.18
C VAL A 188 17.42 7.47 15.95
N GLY A 189 18.19 6.75 15.16
CA GLY A 189 18.65 7.21 13.86
C GLY A 189 17.70 6.81 12.75
N ALA A 190 17.55 7.68 11.76
CA ALA A 190 16.74 7.43 10.57
C ALA A 190 17.29 8.16 9.34
N MET A 191 16.92 7.69 8.16
CA MET A 191 17.15 8.47 6.94
C MET A 191 16.30 9.75 6.97
N GLN A 192 16.89 10.87 6.61
CA GLN A 192 16.23 12.18 6.63
C GLN A 192 14.93 12.21 5.81
N ASN A 193 13.88 12.71 6.44
CA ASN A 193 12.56 12.89 5.85
C ASN A 193 11.82 13.96 6.64
N VAL A 194 11.03 14.80 5.98
CA VAL A 194 10.26 15.88 6.61
C VAL A 194 9.27 15.41 7.68
N PHE A 195 8.87 14.13 7.65
CA PHE A 195 7.93 13.53 8.60
C PHE A 195 8.59 12.57 9.60
N ILE A 196 9.92 12.41 9.55
CA ILE A 196 10.60 11.32 10.27
C ILE A 196 10.45 11.43 11.78
N GLU A 197 10.51 12.64 12.32
CA GLU A 197 10.31 12.88 13.75
C GLU A 197 8.90 12.51 14.20
N ASP A 198 7.88 12.93 13.43
CA ASP A 198 6.48 12.57 13.71
C ASP A 198 6.28 11.05 13.66
N TRP A 199 6.93 10.38 12.71
CA TRP A 199 6.83 8.92 12.59
C TRP A 199 7.48 8.20 13.76
N ILE A 200 8.65 8.63 14.18
CA ILE A 200 9.35 8.04 15.35
C ILE A 200 8.56 8.34 16.63
N HIS A 201 8.12 9.58 16.82
CA HIS A 201 7.39 9.99 18.01
C HIS A 201 6.00 9.37 18.12
N ALA A 202 5.39 8.90 17.03
CA ALA A 202 4.17 8.10 17.09
C ALA A 202 4.36 6.79 17.87
N GLY A 203 5.57 6.20 17.85
CA GLY A 203 5.90 4.99 18.61
C GLY A 203 6.67 5.31 19.91
N LEU A 204 7.65 6.21 19.84
CA LEU A 204 8.56 6.61 20.91
C LEU A 204 8.49 8.13 21.13
N PRO A 205 7.51 8.64 21.90
CA PRO A 205 7.20 10.07 21.98
C PRO A 205 8.33 10.98 22.49
N GLU A 206 9.23 10.43 23.30
CA GLU A 206 10.29 11.20 23.96
C GLU A 206 11.69 10.93 23.37
N ALA A 207 11.82 10.02 22.41
CA ALA A 207 13.12 9.66 21.83
C ALA A 207 13.76 10.85 21.10
N LYS A 208 15.08 10.96 21.21
CA LYS A 208 15.86 11.85 20.34
C LYS A 208 15.94 11.26 18.94
N VAL A 209 15.92 12.11 17.93
CA VAL A 209 15.97 11.69 16.52
C VAL A 209 17.20 12.28 15.86
N ASP A 210 18.09 11.40 15.40
CA ASP A 210 19.26 11.77 14.57
C ASP A 210 18.95 11.40 13.12
N GLN A 211 19.02 12.37 12.21
CA GLN A 211 18.74 12.20 10.79
C GLN A 211 20.04 12.07 9.98
N PHE A 212 20.04 11.13 9.02
CA PHE A 212 21.19 10.80 8.19
C PHE A 212 20.81 10.88 6.70
N ASP A 213 21.82 11.08 5.84
CA ASP A 213 21.61 11.25 4.39
C ASP A 213 21.22 9.96 3.67
N SER A 214 21.52 8.80 4.25
CA SER A 214 21.24 7.50 3.62
C SER A 214 21.01 6.39 4.65
N PRO A 215 20.35 5.28 4.23
CA PRO A 215 20.26 4.07 5.05
C PRO A 215 21.62 3.56 5.51
N ASP A 216 22.64 3.59 4.63
CA ASP A 216 23.99 3.10 4.95
C ASP A 216 24.66 3.94 6.03
N SER A 217 24.54 5.28 5.98
CA SER A 217 25.10 6.14 7.00
C SER A 217 24.39 5.98 8.35
N THR A 218 23.06 5.72 8.34
CA THR A 218 22.31 5.39 9.55
C THR A 218 22.76 4.06 10.14
N LEU A 219 22.93 3.03 9.29
CA LEU A 219 23.40 1.73 9.72
C LEU A 219 24.84 1.79 10.27
N GLN A 220 25.71 2.59 9.68
CA GLN A 220 27.05 2.86 10.20
C GLN A 220 27.00 3.52 11.58
N ALA A 221 26.07 4.46 11.81
CA ALA A 221 25.90 5.10 13.12
C ALA A 221 25.42 4.09 14.17
N LEU A 222 24.51 3.17 13.83
CA LEU A 222 24.12 2.07 14.71
C LEU A 222 25.30 1.15 15.04
N ASN A 223 26.07 0.75 14.04
CA ASN A 223 27.27 -0.09 14.20
C ASN A 223 28.34 0.58 15.08
N ALA A 224 28.46 1.87 14.98
CA ALA A 224 29.37 2.68 15.80
C ALA A 224 28.78 3.04 17.19
N ARG A 225 27.57 2.55 17.51
CA ARG A 225 26.84 2.84 18.77
C ARG A 225 26.65 4.33 19.04
N ARG A 226 26.54 5.13 17.98
CA ARG A 226 26.22 6.57 18.06
C ARG A 226 24.72 6.80 18.24
N ILE A 227 23.92 5.83 17.84
CA ILE A 227 22.47 5.75 18.03
C ILE A 227 22.13 4.43 18.72
N ASP A 228 21.04 4.39 19.46
CA ASP A 228 20.57 3.20 20.18
C ASP A 228 19.75 2.26 19.30
N ALA A 229 19.02 2.84 18.34
CA ALA A 229 18.19 2.09 17.38
C ALA A 229 18.20 2.76 16.01
N TYR A 230 18.04 1.95 14.94
CA TYR A 230 17.84 2.43 13.57
C TYR A 230 16.40 2.19 13.15
N GLN A 231 15.66 3.27 12.85
CA GLN A 231 14.32 3.21 12.29
C GLN A 231 14.38 2.93 10.78
N ALA A 232 13.72 1.86 10.36
CA ALA A 232 13.56 1.49 8.96
C ALA A 232 12.21 0.78 8.74
N ASP A 233 11.90 0.49 7.48
CA ASP A 233 10.79 -0.39 7.13
C ASP A 233 11.02 -1.79 7.69
N GLN A 234 9.96 -2.46 8.15
CA GLN A 234 10.05 -3.81 8.74
C GLN A 234 10.68 -4.83 7.77
N SER A 235 10.39 -4.70 6.49
CA SER A 235 10.99 -5.55 5.45
C SER A 235 12.51 -5.37 5.35
N ALA A 236 13.01 -4.13 5.43
CA ALA A 236 14.43 -3.82 5.43
C ALA A 236 15.14 -4.35 6.69
N ILE A 237 14.48 -4.21 7.85
CA ILE A 237 14.97 -4.75 9.13
C ILE A 237 15.12 -6.27 9.03
N ARG A 238 14.09 -6.98 8.54
CA ARG A 238 14.12 -8.44 8.37
C ARG A 238 15.22 -8.88 7.41
N TRP A 239 15.38 -8.15 6.29
CA TRP A 239 16.46 -8.39 5.35
C TRP A 239 17.85 -8.25 5.99
N LEU A 240 18.09 -7.18 6.75
CA LEU A 240 19.36 -6.96 7.45
C LEU A 240 19.65 -8.07 8.47
N ILE A 241 18.64 -8.51 9.22
CA ILE A 241 18.76 -9.62 10.15
C ILE A 241 19.04 -10.94 9.42
N GLN A 242 18.39 -11.18 8.29
CA GLN A 242 18.62 -12.36 7.46
C GLN A 242 20.06 -12.41 6.93
N GLN A 243 20.63 -11.26 6.55
CA GLN A 243 22.02 -11.16 6.08
C GLN A 243 23.03 -11.27 7.23
N PHE A 244 22.69 -10.76 8.42
CA PHE A 244 23.60 -10.66 9.57
C PHE A 244 22.90 -11.07 10.88
N PRO A 245 22.51 -12.36 11.04
CA PRO A 245 21.65 -12.80 12.14
C PRO A 245 22.31 -12.65 13.53
N ASP A 246 23.63 -12.75 13.61
CA ASP A 246 24.37 -12.59 14.86
C ASP A 246 24.66 -11.11 15.22
N ARG A 247 24.41 -10.19 14.30
CA ARG A 247 24.76 -8.79 14.44
C ARG A 247 23.59 -7.89 14.81
N TYR A 248 22.42 -8.19 14.28
CA TYR A 248 21.23 -7.37 14.43
C TYR A 248 20.05 -8.15 14.98
N ARG A 249 19.12 -7.41 15.60
CA ARG A 249 17.81 -7.92 15.98
C ARG A 249 16.72 -6.87 15.75
N ASP A 250 15.49 -7.34 15.58
CA ASP A 250 14.29 -6.53 15.60
C ASP A 250 13.94 -6.17 17.05
N ALA A 251 13.54 -4.92 17.30
CA ALA A 251 13.02 -4.51 18.61
C ALA A 251 11.66 -5.17 18.96
N GLY A 252 11.03 -5.86 18.01
CA GLY A 252 9.84 -6.69 18.23
C GLY A 252 8.50 -5.96 18.13
N TYR A 253 8.49 -4.70 17.67
CA TYR A 253 7.27 -3.93 17.43
C TYR A 253 7.40 -3.06 16.20
N GLY A 254 6.34 -3.09 15.36
CA GLY A 254 6.19 -2.19 14.22
C GLY A 254 4.92 -1.36 14.35
N TRP A 255 4.97 -0.14 13.82
CA TRP A 255 3.82 0.79 13.81
C TRP A 255 3.65 1.46 12.46
N MET A 256 2.61 2.29 12.29
CA MET A 256 2.23 2.92 11.02
C MET A 256 2.02 1.91 9.88
N PRO A 257 1.12 0.92 10.05
CA PRO A 257 0.93 -0.12 9.07
C PRO A 257 0.43 0.45 7.75
N ASN A 258 0.99 -0.05 6.66
CA ASN A 258 0.52 0.21 5.31
C ASN A 258 0.54 -1.09 4.48
N SER A 259 -0.07 -1.08 3.30
CA SER A 259 -0.13 -2.27 2.46
C SER A 259 0.57 -2.02 1.13
N TYR A 260 1.36 -3.01 0.67
CA TYR A 260 1.91 -3.03 -0.68
C TYR A 260 1.06 -3.91 -1.59
N ALA A 261 0.86 -3.42 -2.80
CA ALA A 261 0.18 -4.13 -3.87
C ALA A 261 0.86 -3.85 -5.22
N SER A 262 0.61 -4.72 -6.18
CA SER A 262 0.85 -4.41 -7.58
C SER A 262 -0.24 -3.48 -8.10
N ALA A 263 0.02 -2.83 -9.23
CA ALA A 263 -0.94 -1.93 -9.84
C ALA A 263 -1.10 -2.23 -11.32
N VAL A 264 -2.34 -2.09 -11.80
CA VAL A 264 -2.70 -2.23 -13.21
C VAL A 264 -3.39 -0.96 -13.70
N LYS A 265 -3.41 -0.77 -15.02
CA LYS A 265 -4.12 0.34 -15.64
C LYS A 265 -5.62 0.22 -15.39
N PRO A 266 -6.31 1.32 -15.00
CA PRO A 266 -7.73 1.29 -14.73
C PRO A 266 -8.58 0.91 -15.94
N GLY A 267 -9.73 0.25 -15.66
CA GLY A 267 -10.78 -0.01 -16.63
C GLY A 267 -10.67 -1.35 -17.35
N ASP A 268 -9.81 -2.26 -16.89
CA ASP A 268 -9.72 -3.64 -17.38
C ASP A 268 -10.01 -4.66 -16.26
N PRO A 269 -11.27 -4.95 -15.98
CA PRO A 269 -11.64 -5.86 -14.90
C PRO A 269 -11.20 -7.31 -15.15
N ILE A 270 -10.98 -7.72 -16.39
CA ILE A 270 -10.49 -9.07 -16.71
C ILE A 270 -9.03 -9.20 -16.32
N TRP A 271 -8.20 -8.22 -16.69
CA TRP A 271 -6.79 -8.21 -16.33
C TRP A 271 -6.58 -8.13 -14.81
N LEU A 272 -7.26 -7.19 -14.14
CA LEU A 272 -7.19 -7.06 -12.68
C LEU A 272 -7.65 -8.34 -11.98
N ASN A 273 -8.78 -8.93 -12.40
CA ASN A 273 -9.28 -10.17 -11.81
C ASN A 273 -8.29 -11.33 -12.01
N TRP A 274 -7.67 -11.42 -13.19
CA TRP A 274 -6.69 -12.47 -13.47
C TRP A 274 -5.45 -12.33 -12.55
N VAL A 275 -4.85 -11.14 -12.45
CA VAL A 275 -3.70 -10.89 -11.55
C VAL A 275 -4.08 -11.17 -10.10
N ASN A 276 -5.25 -10.71 -9.66
CA ASN A 276 -5.77 -10.99 -8.32
C ASN A 276 -5.98 -12.48 -8.05
N THR A 277 -6.40 -13.24 -9.06
CA THR A 277 -6.57 -14.70 -8.93
C THR A 277 -5.21 -15.36 -8.68
N VAL A 278 -4.18 -15.03 -9.47
CA VAL A 278 -2.83 -15.58 -9.27
C VAL A 278 -2.30 -15.25 -7.87
N TYR A 279 -2.47 -14.00 -7.41
CA TYR A 279 -1.99 -13.61 -6.08
C TYR A 279 -2.76 -14.29 -4.94
N ARG A 280 -4.08 -14.50 -5.08
CA ARG A 280 -4.86 -15.25 -4.08
C ARG A 280 -4.44 -16.73 -4.05
N GLU A 281 -4.22 -17.35 -5.20
CA GLU A 281 -3.71 -18.71 -5.27
C GLU A 281 -2.29 -18.84 -4.70
N ALA A 282 -1.47 -17.80 -4.84
CA ALA A 282 -0.17 -17.74 -4.18
C ALA A 282 -0.28 -17.57 -2.65
N MET A 283 -1.25 -16.81 -2.16
CA MET A 283 -1.43 -16.60 -0.72
C MET A 283 -2.13 -17.76 -0.02
N LEU A 284 -3.04 -18.45 -0.68
CA LEU A 284 -3.97 -19.38 -0.01
C LEU A 284 -4.22 -20.69 -0.78
N GLY A 285 -3.69 -20.86 -1.98
CA GLY A 285 -4.03 -21.94 -2.90
C GLY A 285 -2.84 -22.70 -3.48
N VAL A 286 -2.94 -23.03 -4.76
CA VAL A 286 -2.03 -23.96 -5.44
C VAL A 286 -0.60 -23.46 -5.62
N ASP A 287 -0.40 -22.14 -5.63
CA ASP A 287 0.94 -21.50 -5.75
C ASP A 287 1.51 -21.07 -4.40
N PHE A 288 0.92 -21.50 -3.28
CA PHE A 288 1.34 -21.10 -1.92
C PHE A 288 2.82 -21.40 -1.65
N ASP A 289 3.31 -22.55 -2.06
CA ASP A 289 4.70 -22.95 -1.82
C ASP A 289 5.71 -21.99 -2.50
N ALA A 290 5.36 -21.42 -3.65
CA ALA A 290 6.20 -20.44 -4.33
C ALA A 290 6.28 -19.13 -3.52
N LEU A 291 5.16 -18.63 -3.02
CA LEU A 291 5.14 -17.44 -2.17
C LEU A 291 5.84 -17.67 -0.84
N LYS A 292 5.60 -18.82 -0.19
CA LYS A 292 6.27 -19.24 1.04
C LYS A 292 7.79 -19.26 0.88
N ALA A 293 8.28 -19.82 -0.21
CA ALA A 293 9.71 -19.84 -0.51
C ALA A 293 10.31 -18.44 -0.66
N SER A 294 9.59 -17.52 -1.32
CA SER A 294 10.01 -16.12 -1.44
C SER A 294 10.02 -15.40 -0.08
N TYR A 295 9.00 -15.59 0.75
CA TYR A 295 8.98 -15.01 2.10
C TYR A 295 10.12 -15.52 2.98
N GLN A 296 10.39 -16.82 2.94
CA GLN A 296 11.52 -17.41 3.66
C GLN A 296 12.86 -16.86 3.15
N LYS A 297 13.02 -16.76 1.83
CA LYS A 297 14.26 -16.28 1.21
C LYS A 297 14.54 -14.80 1.53
N TRP A 298 13.54 -13.94 1.42
CA TRP A 298 13.72 -12.49 1.46
C TRP A 298 13.52 -11.88 2.86
N PHE A 299 12.65 -12.47 3.68
CA PHE A 299 12.29 -11.90 4.98
C PHE A 299 12.60 -12.84 6.16
N GLY A 300 13.06 -14.06 5.90
CA GLY A 300 13.25 -15.06 6.95
C GLY A 300 11.96 -15.54 7.61
N ILE A 301 10.80 -15.32 6.96
CA ILE A 301 9.49 -15.66 7.49
C ILE A 301 9.06 -17.03 6.95
N ASP A 302 8.79 -17.99 7.86
CA ASP A 302 8.11 -19.23 7.51
C ASP A 302 6.60 -19.04 7.59
N LEU A 303 5.96 -18.86 6.43
CA LEU A 303 4.51 -18.70 6.37
C LEU A 303 3.81 -19.99 6.79
N PRO A 304 2.79 -19.91 7.66
CA PRO A 304 1.99 -21.07 8.05
C PRO A 304 1.23 -21.63 6.85
N THR A 305 1.35 -22.92 6.60
CA THR A 305 0.66 -23.59 5.49
C THR A 305 -0.86 -23.55 5.71
N PRO A 306 -1.66 -23.10 4.72
CA PRO A 306 -3.10 -23.12 4.79
C PRO A 306 -3.65 -24.52 5.06
N LYS A 307 -4.63 -24.62 5.95
CA LYS A 307 -5.24 -25.92 6.31
C LYS A 307 -6.29 -26.32 5.28
N VAL A 308 -6.07 -27.43 4.60
CA VAL A 308 -7.02 -28.01 3.64
C VAL A 308 -8.29 -28.46 4.36
N GLY A 309 -9.46 -28.11 3.79
CA GLY A 309 -10.77 -28.47 4.36
C GLY A 309 -11.30 -27.48 5.41
N PHE A 310 -10.62 -26.38 5.65
CA PHE A 310 -11.06 -25.31 6.54
C PHE A 310 -11.40 -24.04 5.74
N PRO A 311 -12.24 -23.14 6.28
CA PRO A 311 -12.46 -21.82 5.70
C PRO A 311 -11.14 -21.05 5.58
N GLN A 312 -11.04 -20.17 4.58
CA GLN A 312 -9.92 -19.26 4.46
C GLN A 312 -9.90 -18.30 5.67
N GLU A 313 -8.81 -18.27 6.40
CA GLU A 313 -8.56 -17.31 7.46
C GLU A 313 -7.92 -16.07 6.83
N PHE A 314 -8.68 -15.00 6.74
CA PHE A 314 -8.13 -13.68 6.41
C PHE A 314 -7.52 -13.12 7.69
N ALA A 315 -6.19 -13.10 7.76
CA ALA A 315 -5.43 -12.52 8.86
C ALA A 315 -5.57 -10.97 8.90
#